data_f72b59bde416c3ed25931d0dfe497cc1
#
_entry.id   f72b59bde416c3ed25931d0dfe497cc1
#
_cell.length_a   1.000
_cell.length_b   1.000
_cell.length_c   1.000
_cell.angle_alpha   90.00
_cell.angle_beta   90.00
_cell.angle_gamma   90.00
#
_symmetry.space_group_name_H-M   'P 1'
#
loop_
_entity.id
_entity.type
_entity.pdbx_description
1 polymer ?
#
loop_
_entity_poly.entity_id
_entity_poly.type
_entity_poly.pdbx_seq_one_letter_code
_entity_poly.pdbx_strand_id
1 'polypeptide(L)'
;MISDATLTQRIFWIHIEVPGQGDNEPDLPTDWKFPTMQKIAEGVAELCDSLELKHVVVIGDGAGANILARVAMLRSDICLGAILIHCTGTTAGFMESFRDRMNAWKLKSIGMNPSVENYLMLHRFGIEDPNFINATTEAELRTAISNFLQNLRENINPKNLHKFIQAFMVRTNITDSIGNMKCPVLFITGSVASFNHTVYTLYNALMQSLKDEPARKANVEILEIDGVANVMRERPEKVAESVQNFMQGLGIASGVVNRRLSSTGSVPRNRNRSASMDEYDQPIGVKNLIFDNSRRYSKATDIHGSISETGET
;
A
#
# COMPACT_ATOMS: atom_id res chain seq x y z
N MET A 1 14.43 -6.42 -2.85
CA MET A 1 13.27 -5.85 -3.54
C MET A 1 13.67 -5.05 -4.78
N ILE A 2 14.66 -4.19 -4.73
CA ILE A 2 15.23 -3.54 -5.92
C ILE A 2 16.66 -4.07 -6.08
N SER A 3 16.80 -5.12 -6.86
CA SER A 3 18.11 -5.75 -7.11
C SER A 3 18.81 -5.20 -8.37
N ASP A 4 18.23 -4.16 -8.98
CA ASP A 4 18.87 -3.52 -10.11
C ASP A 4 20.01 -2.62 -9.59
N ALA A 5 21.24 -3.09 -9.85
CA ALA A 5 22.48 -2.39 -9.46
C ALA A 5 22.50 -0.92 -9.93
N THR A 6 21.78 -0.60 -10.99
CA THR A 6 21.72 0.75 -11.56
C THR A 6 20.90 1.71 -10.69
N LEU A 7 19.80 1.25 -10.12
CA LEU A 7 18.97 2.06 -9.20
C LEU A 7 19.66 2.19 -7.83
N THR A 8 20.23 1.11 -7.30
CA THR A 8 20.90 1.13 -6.00
C THR A 8 22.17 1.99 -5.98
N GLN A 9 22.87 2.16 -7.10
CA GLN A 9 24.06 2.98 -7.19
C GLN A 9 23.80 4.49 -7.35
N ARG A 10 22.59 4.87 -7.75
CA ARG A 10 22.24 6.28 -8.05
C ARG A 10 21.25 6.91 -7.08
N ILE A 11 20.64 6.12 -6.20
CA ILE A 11 19.61 6.55 -5.26
C ILE A 11 20.11 6.33 -3.85
N PHE A 12 20.03 7.36 -3.04
CA PHE A 12 20.19 7.26 -1.60
C PHE A 12 18.86 6.83 -0.97
N TRP A 13 18.88 5.70 -0.24
CA TRP A 13 17.73 5.21 0.49
C TRP A 13 17.79 5.65 1.95
N ILE A 14 16.77 6.38 2.39
CA ILE A 14 16.59 6.77 3.78
C ILE A 14 15.43 5.96 4.33
N HIS A 15 15.72 5.04 5.25
CA HIS A 15 14.72 4.27 5.94
C HIS A 15 14.35 4.99 7.23
N ILE A 16 13.04 5.27 7.40
CA ILE A 16 12.51 5.95 8.57
C ILE A 16 11.83 4.92 9.44
N GLU A 17 12.33 4.77 10.65
CA GLU A 17 11.75 3.92 11.67
C GLU A 17 11.00 4.77 12.69
N VAL A 18 9.75 4.40 12.96
CA VAL A 18 8.95 5.09 13.97
C VAL A 18 9.41 4.64 15.36
N PRO A 19 9.60 5.56 16.31
CA PRO A 19 10.12 5.22 17.65
C PRO A 19 9.39 4.06 18.30
N GLY A 20 10.17 3.08 18.76
CA GLY A 20 9.69 1.89 19.43
C GLY A 20 9.08 0.82 18.51
N GLN A 21 9.18 0.96 17.18
CA GLN A 21 8.66 -0.03 16.21
C GLN A 21 9.76 -0.89 15.58
N GLY A 22 11.01 -0.67 15.94
CA GLY A 22 12.13 -1.51 15.54
C GLY A 22 12.18 -2.84 16.25
N ASP A 23 13.07 -3.71 15.77
CA ASP A 23 13.30 -5.03 16.36
C ASP A 23 13.94 -4.90 17.75
N ASN A 24 13.39 -5.62 18.73
CA ASN A 24 13.88 -5.68 20.11
C ASN A 24 13.92 -4.32 20.84
N GLU A 25 13.09 -3.38 20.44
CA GLU A 25 12.97 -2.08 21.10
C GLU A 25 12.43 -2.22 22.54
N PRO A 26 13.00 -1.49 23.50
CA PRO A 26 12.51 -1.48 24.88
C PRO A 26 11.13 -0.80 24.95
N ASP A 27 10.44 -1.00 26.08
CA ASP A 27 9.20 -0.29 26.37
C ASP A 27 9.41 1.22 26.26
N LEU A 28 8.60 1.90 25.48
CA LEU A 28 8.57 3.36 25.47
C LEU A 28 8.13 3.90 26.85
N PRO A 29 8.69 5.02 27.32
CA PRO A 29 8.34 5.59 28.60
C PRO A 29 6.82 5.71 28.80
N THR A 30 6.35 5.48 30.02
CA THR A 30 4.91 5.45 30.33
C THR A 30 4.25 6.82 30.21
N ASP A 31 4.99 7.88 30.47
CA ASP A 31 4.60 9.29 30.37
C ASP A 31 4.74 9.85 28.95
N TRP A 32 5.47 9.14 28.07
CA TRP A 32 5.64 9.57 26.69
C TRP A 32 4.36 9.34 25.87
N LYS A 33 3.83 10.44 25.34
CA LYS A 33 2.67 10.39 24.45
C LYS A 33 3.11 10.01 23.06
N PHE A 34 2.59 8.88 22.57
CA PHE A 34 2.85 8.47 21.20
C PHE A 34 2.32 9.52 20.22
N PRO A 35 3.12 9.96 19.24
CA PRO A 35 2.73 11.01 18.30
C PRO A 35 1.58 10.55 17.38
N THR A 36 0.77 11.50 16.92
CA THR A 36 -0.23 11.25 15.87
C THR A 36 0.45 11.00 14.53
N MET A 37 -0.25 10.39 13.57
CA MET A 37 0.27 10.22 12.19
C MET A 37 0.70 11.55 11.57
N GLN A 38 -0.01 12.63 11.88
CA GLN A 38 0.34 13.98 11.43
C GLN A 38 1.66 14.45 12.06
N LYS A 39 1.85 14.25 13.36
CA LYS A 39 3.08 14.64 14.06
C LYS A 39 4.30 13.81 13.59
N ILE A 40 4.09 12.54 13.26
CA ILE A 40 5.16 11.72 12.66
C ILE A 40 5.55 12.30 11.29
N ALA A 41 4.57 12.67 10.46
CA ALA A 41 4.85 13.27 9.15
C ALA A 41 5.55 14.63 9.27
N GLU A 42 5.18 15.46 10.24
CA GLU A 42 5.88 16.73 10.55
C GLU A 42 7.33 16.47 10.96
N GLY A 43 7.59 15.48 11.82
CA GLY A 43 8.96 15.11 12.20
C GLY A 43 9.78 14.58 11.02
N VAL A 44 9.16 13.86 10.07
CA VAL A 44 9.83 13.43 8.82
C VAL A 44 10.15 14.66 7.93
N ALA A 45 9.25 15.64 7.87
CA ALA A 45 9.47 16.87 7.14
C ALA A 45 10.65 17.65 7.75
N GLU A 46 10.71 17.78 9.08
CA GLU A 46 11.84 18.40 9.80
C GLU A 46 13.16 17.63 9.59
N LEU A 47 13.11 16.30 9.50
CA LEU A 47 14.28 15.49 9.16
C LEU A 47 14.78 15.82 7.75
N CYS A 48 13.89 15.99 6.77
CA CYS A 48 14.29 16.40 5.42
C CYS A 48 15.02 17.74 5.44
N ASP A 49 14.57 18.70 6.26
CA ASP A 49 15.25 20.00 6.42
C ASP A 49 16.61 19.84 7.11
N SER A 50 16.69 19.04 8.16
CA SER A 50 17.93 18.79 8.90
C SER A 50 18.99 18.10 8.05
N LEU A 51 18.58 17.31 7.07
CA LEU A 51 19.46 16.65 6.11
C LEU A 51 19.68 17.48 4.84
N GLU A 52 19.15 18.70 4.78
CA GLU A 52 19.23 19.61 3.64
C GLU A 52 18.78 18.99 2.31
N LEU A 53 17.77 18.10 2.35
CA LEU A 53 17.28 17.40 1.16
C LEU A 53 16.57 18.39 0.23
N LYS A 54 17.00 18.43 -1.02
CA LYS A 54 16.42 19.30 -2.06
C LYS A 54 15.33 18.60 -2.86
N HIS A 55 15.48 17.31 -3.06
CA HIS A 55 14.56 16.51 -3.88
C HIS A 55 14.43 15.11 -3.28
N VAL A 56 13.19 14.69 -3.06
CA VAL A 56 12.88 13.36 -2.51
C VAL A 56 11.75 12.69 -3.31
N VAL A 57 11.80 11.37 -3.40
CA VAL A 57 10.64 10.55 -3.75
C VAL A 57 10.27 9.76 -2.52
N VAL A 58 9.02 9.83 -2.13
CA VAL A 58 8.53 9.10 -0.97
C VAL A 58 7.91 7.76 -1.40
N ILE A 59 8.25 6.70 -0.68
CA ILE A 59 7.67 5.36 -0.89
C ILE A 59 7.24 4.77 0.44
N GLY A 60 6.00 4.34 0.56
CA GLY A 60 5.47 3.76 1.79
C GLY A 60 4.45 2.68 1.54
N ASP A 61 4.26 1.79 2.53
CA ASP A 61 3.28 0.72 2.54
C ASP A 61 2.37 0.85 3.76
N GLY A 62 1.04 0.78 3.57
CA GLY A 62 0.03 0.84 4.63
C GLY A 62 0.09 2.13 5.47
N ALA A 63 0.41 2.01 6.75
CA ALA A 63 0.56 3.14 7.65
C ALA A 63 1.71 4.06 7.24
N GLY A 64 2.82 3.49 6.75
CA GLY A 64 3.94 4.26 6.19
C GLY A 64 3.51 5.07 4.96
N ALA A 65 2.68 4.52 4.10
CA ALA A 65 2.13 5.25 2.95
C ALA A 65 1.25 6.44 3.40
N ASN A 66 0.43 6.27 4.44
CA ASN A 66 -0.38 7.37 4.99
C ASN A 66 0.49 8.48 5.59
N ILE A 67 1.57 8.13 6.31
CA ILE A 67 2.53 9.10 6.85
C ILE A 67 3.21 9.86 5.71
N LEU A 68 3.72 9.14 4.70
CA LEU A 68 4.46 9.74 3.59
C LEU A 68 3.57 10.52 2.62
N ALA A 69 2.28 10.18 2.49
CA ALA A 69 1.31 11.02 1.80
C ALA A 69 1.18 12.39 2.50
N ARG A 70 1.16 12.42 3.84
CA ARG A 70 1.17 13.68 4.60
C ARG A 70 2.45 14.47 4.40
N VAL A 71 3.61 13.79 4.38
CA VAL A 71 4.90 14.44 4.07
C VAL A 71 4.87 15.08 2.68
N ALA A 72 4.37 14.37 1.66
CA ALA A 72 4.26 14.90 0.31
C ALA A 72 3.31 16.11 0.20
N MET A 73 2.27 16.17 1.05
CA MET A 73 1.41 17.35 1.17
C MET A 73 2.09 18.52 1.90
N LEU A 74 2.86 18.24 2.95
CA LEU A 74 3.57 19.24 3.74
C LEU A 74 4.76 19.82 2.99
N ARG A 75 5.49 18.99 2.25
CA ARG A 75 6.73 19.31 1.57
C ARG A 75 6.61 19.14 0.05
N SER A 76 5.55 19.73 -0.49
CA SER A 76 5.34 19.75 -1.95
C SER A 76 6.45 20.50 -2.72
N ASP A 77 7.27 21.27 -2.02
CA ASP A 77 8.43 22.01 -2.54
C ASP A 77 9.61 21.09 -2.91
N ILE A 78 9.82 20.01 -2.15
CA ILE A 78 10.94 19.08 -2.39
C ILE A 78 10.49 17.70 -2.91
N CYS A 79 9.18 17.37 -2.80
CA CYS A 79 8.66 16.06 -3.18
C CYS A 79 8.49 15.95 -4.71
N LEU A 80 9.33 15.15 -5.35
CA LEU A 80 9.30 14.89 -6.79
C LEU A 80 8.28 13.83 -7.18
N GLY A 81 7.90 12.93 -6.28
CA GLY A 81 6.93 11.87 -6.53
C GLY A 81 6.57 11.10 -5.27
N ALA A 82 5.38 10.49 -5.27
CA ALA A 82 4.90 9.67 -4.17
C ALA A 82 4.45 8.29 -4.66
N ILE A 83 4.97 7.23 -4.06
CA ILE A 83 4.60 5.84 -4.31
C ILE A 83 3.91 5.33 -3.06
N LEU A 84 2.60 5.11 -3.16
CA LEU A 84 1.71 4.86 -2.04
C LEU A 84 1.10 3.45 -2.17
N ILE A 85 1.69 2.48 -1.47
CA ILE A 85 1.28 1.08 -1.50
C ILE A 85 0.26 0.86 -0.39
N HIS A 86 -0.90 0.26 -0.70
CA HIS A 86 -1.99 0.01 0.25
C HIS A 86 -2.37 1.23 1.10
N CYS A 87 -2.27 2.44 0.54
CA CYS A 87 -2.51 3.69 1.25
C CYS A 87 -4.00 3.94 1.45
N THR A 88 -4.42 4.09 2.70
CA THR A 88 -5.80 4.41 3.07
C THR A 88 -5.89 5.83 3.62
N GLY A 89 -6.81 6.64 3.08
CA GLY A 89 -7.02 8.03 3.52
C GLY A 89 -7.98 8.18 4.68
N THR A 90 -8.98 7.30 4.73
CA THR A 90 -10.05 7.31 5.74
C THR A 90 -9.71 6.39 6.91
N THR A 91 -10.36 6.62 8.04
CA THR A 91 -10.43 5.64 9.12
C THR A 91 -11.40 4.51 8.74
N ALA A 92 -11.19 3.34 9.32
CA ALA A 92 -12.10 2.19 9.16
C ALA A 92 -13.55 2.54 9.54
N GLY A 93 -14.52 1.86 8.96
CA GLY A 93 -15.92 1.98 9.32
C GLY A 93 -16.20 1.63 10.78
N PHE A 94 -17.38 1.97 11.30
CA PHE A 94 -17.71 1.81 12.72
C PHE A 94 -17.49 0.39 13.27
N MET A 95 -17.88 -0.63 12.53
CA MET A 95 -17.71 -2.04 12.95
C MET A 95 -16.24 -2.49 12.92
N GLU A 96 -15.50 -2.05 11.93
CA GLU A 96 -14.05 -2.28 11.85
C GLU A 96 -13.35 -1.56 12.99
N SER A 97 -13.68 -0.29 13.26
CA SER A 97 -13.13 0.47 14.40
C SER A 97 -13.40 -0.19 15.75
N PHE A 98 -14.57 -0.83 15.95
CA PHE A 98 -14.87 -1.53 17.18
C PHE A 98 -14.01 -2.79 17.33
N ARG A 99 -13.89 -3.61 16.27
CA ARG A 99 -13.02 -4.79 16.24
C ARG A 99 -11.56 -4.40 16.47
N ASP A 100 -11.12 -3.33 15.84
CA ASP A 100 -9.77 -2.79 15.95
C ASP A 100 -9.48 -2.34 17.39
N ARG A 101 -10.39 -1.60 18.03
CA ARG A 101 -10.25 -1.18 19.44
C ARG A 101 -10.18 -2.36 20.40
N MET A 102 -10.99 -3.39 20.16
CA MET A 102 -10.96 -4.62 20.98
C MET A 102 -9.63 -5.35 20.83
N ASN A 103 -9.09 -5.47 19.62
CA ASN A 103 -7.81 -6.11 19.37
C ASN A 103 -6.65 -5.27 19.92
N ALA A 104 -6.70 -3.94 19.79
CA ALA A 104 -5.73 -3.05 20.40
C ALA A 104 -5.75 -3.15 21.93
N TRP A 105 -6.94 -3.25 22.57
CA TRP A 105 -7.05 -3.48 24.00
C TRP A 105 -6.45 -4.83 24.42
N LYS A 106 -6.71 -5.91 23.67
CA LYS A 106 -6.11 -7.22 23.91
C LYS A 106 -4.59 -7.18 23.81
N LEU A 107 -4.05 -6.51 22.79
CA LEU A 107 -2.62 -6.35 22.62
C LEU A 107 -1.97 -5.64 23.80
N LYS A 108 -2.61 -4.58 24.32
CA LYS A 108 -2.15 -3.85 25.51
C LYS A 108 -2.16 -4.71 26.78
N SER A 109 -3.24 -5.49 26.99
CA SER A 109 -3.52 -6.15 28.26
C SER A 109 -2.91 -7.55 28.35
N ILE A 110 -2.86 -8.26 27.24
CA ILE A 110 -2.47 -9.68 27.16
C ILE A 110 -1.15 -9.84 26.40
N GLY A 111 -0.76 -8.82 25.63
CA GLY A 111 0.38 -8.88 24.71
C GLY A 111 0.02 -9.58 23.39
N MET A 112 1.05 -10.08 22.69
CA MET A 112 0.85 -10.81 21.43
C MET A 112 0.10 -12.12 21.72
N ASN A 113 -1.02 -12.32 21.04
CA ASN A 113 -1.89 -13.48 21.21
C ASN A 113 -2.56 -13.84 19.87
N PRO A 114 -3.12 -15.06 19.73
CA PRO A 114 -3.66 -15.52 18.45
C PRO A 114 -4.71 -14.59 17.80
N SER A 115 -5.55 -13.93 18.61
CA SER A 115 -6.55 -12.99 18.06
C SER A 115 -5.91 -11.75 17.45
N VAL A 116 -4.84 -11.23 18.05
CA VAL A 116 -4.08 -10.08 17.53
C VAL A 116 -3.28 -10.52 16.31
N GLU A 117 -2.65 -11.68 16.35
CA GLU A 117 -1.91 -12.22 15.20
C GLU A 117 -2.82 -12.41 13.99
N ASN A 118 -4.00 -13.02 14.17
CA ASN A 118 -4.99 -13.19 13.11
C ASN A 118 -5.46 -11.85 12.54
N TYR A 119 -5.70 -10.88 13.41
CA TYR A 119 -6.05 -9.52 13.00
C TYR A 119 -4.95 -8.88 12.15
N LEU A 120 -3.68 -8.96 12.58
CA LEU A 120 -2.55 -8.42 11.82
C LEU A 120 -2.30 -9.18 10.51
N MET A 121 -2.54 -10.50 10.50
CA MET A 121 -2.48 -11.30 9.28
C MET A 121 -3.57 -10.91 8.27
N LEU A 122 -4.80 -10.71 8.74
CA LEU A 122 -5.87 -10.21 7.88
C LEU A 122 -5.49 -8.87 7.22
N HIS A 123 -4.99 -7.94 8.03
CA HIS A 123 -4.56 -6.62 7.54
C HIS A 123 -3.39 -6.70 6.56
N ARG A 124 -2.47 -7.65 6.77
CA ARG A 124 -1.23 -7.75 5.99
C ARG A 124 -1.37 -8.63 4.75
N PHE A 125 -2.14 -9.72 4.84
CA PHE A 125 -2.22 -10.77 3.80
C PHE A 125 -3.64 -11.04 3.32
N GLY A 126 -4.65 -10.36 3.85
CA GLY A 126 -6.06 -10.59 3.49
C GLY A 126 -6.62 -11.94 3.95
N ILE A 127 -5.97 -12.62 4.89
CA ILE A 127 -6.31 -13.97 5.35
C ILE A 127 -7.10 -13.88 6.65
N GLU A 128 -8.36 -14.32 6.64
CA GLU A 128 -9.24 -14.30 7.81
C GLU A 128 -8.99 -15.47 8.78
N ASP A 129 -8.64 -16.65 8.25
CA ASP A 129 -8.41 -17.87 9.04
C ASP A 129 -7.02 -18.47 8.73
N PRO A 130 -6.13 -18.55 9.73
CA PRO A 130 -4.81 -19.17 9.57
C PRO A 130 -4.89 -20.66 9.18
N ASN A 131 -5.98 -21.35 9.48
CA ASN A 131 -6.15 -22.76 9.08
C ASN A 131 -6.38 -22.90 7.56
N PHE A 132 -6.81 -21.86 6.87
CA PHE A 132 -6.91 -21.84 5.40
C PHE A 132 -5.55 -21.86 4.68
N ILE A 133 -4.48 -21.54 5.38
CA ILE A 133 -3.11 -21.51 4.83
C ILE A 133 -2.63 -22.90 4.37
N ASN A 134 -3.28 -23.96 4.82
CA ASN A 134 -2.70 -25.31 4.77
C ASN A 134 -2.94 -26.09 3.47
N ALA A 135 -3.86 -25.71 2.58
CA ALA A 135 -4.21 -26.56 1.44
C ALA A 135 -3.97 -25.91 0.06
N THR A 136 -4.07 -24.60 -0.09
CA THR A 136 -4.10 -23.94 -1.40
C THR A 136 -3.08 -22.78 -1.54
N THR A 137 -2.39 -22.43 -0.48
CA THR A 137 -1.47 -21.28 -0.47
C THR A 137 -0.11 -21.66 -1.05
N GLU A 138 0.42 -20.83 -1.93
CA GLU A 138 1.78 -20.98 -2.48
C GLU A 138 2.83 -21.08 -1.36
N ALA A 139 3.85 -21.90 -1.53
CA ALA A 139 4.88 -22.17 -0.51
C ALA A 139 5.59 -20.89 -0.06
N GLU A 140 5.80 -19.95 -0.98
CA GLU A 140 6.42 -18.64 -0.69
C GLU A 140 5.57 -17.77 0.22
N LEU A 141 4.25 -17.74 -0.01
CA LEU A 141 3.33 -16.97 0.85
C LEU A 141 3.24 -17.60 2.25
N ARG A 142 3.21 -18.92 2.37
CA ARG A 142 3.29 -19.60 3.67
C ARG A 142 4.56 -19.25 4.44
N THR A 143 5.69 -19.22 3.75
CA THR A 143 6.97 -18.84 4.34
C THR A 143 6.94 -17.37 4.78
N ALA A 144 6.39 -16.48 3.96
CA ALA A 144 6.25 -15.05 4.30
C ALA A 144 5.37 -14.83 5.53
N ILE A 145 4.25 -15.56 5.64
CA ILE A 145 3.35 -15.51 6.81
C ILE A 145 4.05 -16.04 8.06
N SER A 146 4.73 -17.20 7.93
CA SER A 146 5.48 -17.79 9.05
C SER A 146 6.54 -16.82 9.58
N ASN A 147 7.32 -16.24 8.69
CA ASN A 147 8.35 -15.26 9.06
C ASN A 147 7.75 -13.99 9.69
N PHE A 148 6.60 -13.54 9.20
CA PHE A 148 5.89 -12.39 9.77
C PHE A 148 5.42 -12.69 11.20
N LEU A 149 4.78 -13.84 11.44
CA LEU A 149 4.31 -14.24 12.76
C LEU A 149 5.47 -14.46 13.73
N GLN A 150 6.55 -15.06 13.26
CA GLN A 150 7.76 -15.23 14.07
C GLN A 150 8.33 -13.86 14.47
N ASN A 151 8.47 -12.94 13.54
CA ASN A 151 8.95 -11.58 13.83
C ASN A 151 8.07 -10.85 14.84
N LEU A 152 6.75 -10.95 14.71
CA LEU A 152 5.81 -10.36 15.67
C LEU A 152 5.96 -10.91 17.08
N ARG A 153 6.27 -12.20 17.22
CA ARG A 153 6.39 -12.85 18.52
C ARG A 153 7.74 -12.61 19.19
N GLU A 154 8.80 -12.60 18.39
CA GLU A 154 10.17 -12.61 18.89
C GLU A 154 10.79 -11.21 18.98
N ASN A 155 10.47 -10.34 18.01
CA ASN A 155 11.20 -9.10 17.83
C ASN A 155 10.38 -7.83 18.13
N ILE A 156 9.06 -7.87 17.95
CA ILE A 156 8.24 -6.67 18.08
C ILE A 156 7.70 -6.50 19.50
N ASN A 157 7.96 -5.33 20.08
CA ASN A 157 7.42 -4.99 21.41
C ASN A 157 5.90 -4.75 21.33
N PRO A 158 5.06 -5.59 21.97
CA PRO A 158 3.60 -5.50 21.85
C PRO A 158 3.01 -4.23 22.46
N LYS A 159 3.64 -3.63 23.49
CA LYS A 159 3.15 -2.39 24.09
C LYS A 159 3.41 -1.19 23.18
N ASN A 160 4.56 -1.17 22.51
CA ASN A 160 4.90 -0.14 21.54
C ASN A 160 4.04 -0.26 20.29
N LEU A 161 3.85 -1.48 19.78
CA LEU A 161 2.95 -1.77 18.65
C LEU A 161 1.52 -1.34 18.97
N HIS A 162 1.03 -1.58 20.20
CA HIS A 162 -0.28 -1.08 20.62
C HIS A 162 -0.41 0.44 20.48
N LYS A 163 0.60 1.20 20.95
CA LYS A 163 0.60 2.68 20.84
C LYS A 163 0.55 3.13 19.38
N PHE A 164 1.31 2.47 18.50
CA PHE A 164 1.32 2.77 17.06
C PHE A 164 -0.03 2.47 16.40
N ILE A 165 -0.59 1.28 16.64
CA ILE A 165 -1.91 0.89 16.12
C ILE A 165 -2.96 1.89 16.59
N GLN A 166 -2.97 2.25 17.87
CA GLN A 166 -3.90 3.22 18.42
C GLN A 166 -3.79 4.58 17.72
N ALA A 167 -2.57 5.09 17.51
CA ALA A 167 -2.34 6.34 16.80
C ALA A 167 -2.83 6.28 15.34
N PHE A 168 -2.63 5.13 14.68
CA PHE A 168 -3.10 4.92 13.31
C PHE A 168 -4.64 4.86 13.23
N MET A 169 -5.29 4.22 14.20
CA MET A 169 -6.77 4.12 14.25
C MET A 169 -7.46 5.47 14.45
N VAL A 170 -6.85 6.39 15.20
CA VAL A 170 -7.41 7.73 15.46
C VAL A 170 -6.88 8.81 14.52
N ARG A 171 -6.20 8.39 13.42
CA ARG A 171 -5.65 9.33 12.46
C ARG A 171 -6.73 10.20 11.84
N THR A 172 -6.35 11.43 11.53
CA THR A 172 -7.22 12.34 10.77
C THR A 172 -7.38 11.85 9.33
N ASN A 173 -8.57 12.01 8.77
CA ASN A 173 -8.82 11.76 7.36
C ASN A 173 -7.98 12.70 6.49
N ILE A 174 -7.35 12.18 5.44
CA ILE A 174 -6.58 12.96 4.46
C ILE A 174 -7.28 13.10 3.11
N THR A 175 -8.44 12.48 2.95
CA THR A 175 -9.19 12.47 1.68
C THR A 175 -9.48 13.88 1.19
N ASP A 176 -9.89 14.77 2.09
CA ASP A 176 -10.27 16.15 1.74
C ASP A 176 -9.05 17.04 1.43
N SER A 177 -7.88 16.68 1.93
CA SER A 177 -6.63 17.45 1.77
C SER A 177 -5.67 16.87 0.75
N ILE A 178 -5.96 15.69 0.19
CA ILE A 178 -5.02 14.96 -0.70
C ILE A 178 -4.64 15.76 -1.95
N GLY A 179 -5.50 16.67 -2.40
CA GLY A 179 -5.21 17.59 -3.51
C GLY A 179 -4.05 18.56 -3.27
N ASN A 180 -3.60 18.70 -2.00
CA ASN A 180 -2.41 19.49 -1.66
C ASN A 180 -1.11 18.80 -2.08
N MET A 181 -1.14 17.51 -2.41
CA MET A 181 -0.01 16.78 -2.97
C MET A 181 0.23 17.26 -4.40
N LYS A 182 1.36 17.93 -4.65
CA LYS A 182 1.64 18.59 -5.96
C LYS A 182 2.47 17.72 -6.90
N CYS A 183 3.11 16.69 -6.39
CA CYS A 183 3.93 15.75 -7.17
C CYS A 183 3.09 14.70 -7.91
N PRO A 184 3.64 14.02 -8.92
CA PRO A 184 3.12 12.77 -9.46
C PRO A 184 2.90 11.70 -8.38
N VAL A 185 1.86 10.87 -8.54
CA VAL A 185 1.49 9.87 -7.54
C VAL A 185 1.22 8.52 -8.21
N LEU A 186 1.85 7.48 -7.69
CA LEU A 186 1.58 6.10 -8.03
C LEU A 186 0.96 5.39 -6.82
N PHE A 187 -0.31 5.01 -6.94
CA PHE A 187 -0.96 4.10 -6.00
C PHE A 187 -0.73 2.66 -6.43
N ILE A 188 -0.44 1.77 -5.48
CA ILE A 188 -0.32 0.33 -5.74
C ILE A 188 -1.14 -0.43 -4.70
N THR A 189 -1.97 -1.38 -5.15
CA THR A 189 -2.78 -2.22 -4.27
C THR A 189 -3.01 -3.60 -4.89
N GLY A 190 -3.49 -4.54 -4.09
CA GLY A 190 -3.94 -5.86 -4.56
C GLY A 190 -5.46 -5.92 -4.62
N SER A 191 -6.01 -6.66 -5.59
CA SER A 191 -7.46 -6.74 -5.78
C SER A 191 -8.20 -7.40 -4.61
N VAL A 192 -7.52 -8.27 -3.84
CA VAL A 192 -8.06 -8.92 -2.64
C VAL A 192 -7.47 -8.37 -1.32
N ALA A 193 -6.79 -7.22 -1.37
CA ALA A 193 -6.31 -6.56 -0.18
C ALA A 193 -7.47 -6.09 0.72
N SER A 194 -7.33 -6.23 2.04
CA SER A 194 -8.40 -6.00 3.03
C SER A 194 -9.05 -4.62 2.95
N PHE A 195 -8.29 -3.60 2.54
CA PHE A 195 -8.76 -2.20 2.45
C PHE A 195 -8.69 -1.64 1.03
N ASN A 196 -8.77 -2.49 0.02
CA ASN A 196 -8.66 -2.08 -1.38
C ASN A 196 -9.66 -0.95 -1.72
N HIS A 197 -10.92 -1.05 -1.25
CA HIS A 197 -11.95 -0.04 -1.46
C HIS A 197 -11.57 1.35 -0.89
N THR A 198 -10.83 1.40 0.23
CA THR A 198 -10.39 2.67 0.82
C THR A 198 -9.19 3.27 0.11
N VAL A 199 -8.35 2.44 -0.54
CA VAL A 199 -7.31 2.92 -1.47
C VAL A 199 -7.96 3.62 -2.66
N TYR A 200 -8.97 3.00 -3.27
CA TYR A 200 -9.74 3.61 -4.35
C TYR A 200 -10.48 4.88 -3.92
N THR A 201 -11.00 4.91 -2.70
CA THR A 201 -11.61 6.14 -2.16
C THR A 201 -10.61 7.30 -2.15
N LEU A 202 -9.38 7.05 -1.70
CA LEU A 202 -8.33 8.07 -1.67
C LEU A 202 -7.87 8.48 -3.08
N TYR A 203 -7.66 7.50 -3.97
CA TYR A 203 -7.33 7.75 -5.37
C TYR A 203 -8.41 8.60 -6.05
N ASN A 204 -9.68 8.24 -5.92
CA ASN A 204 -10.79 8.97 -6.52
C ASN A 204 -10.92 10.38 -5.97
N ALA A 205 -10.66 10.59 -4.67
CA ALA A 205 -10.64 11.90 -4.05
C ALA A 205 -9.54 12.79 -4.66
N LEU A 206 -8.33 12.25 -4.87
CA LEU A 206 -7.26 12.97 -5.55
C LEU A 206 -7.66 13.29 -7.01
N MET A 207 -8.17 12.32 -7.76
CA MET A 207 -8.62 12.51 -9.13
C MET A 207 -9.73 13.57 -9.25
N GLN A 208 -10.64 13.61 -8.26
CA GLN A 208 -11.69 14.62 -8.20
C GLN A 208 -11.14 16.00 -7.85
N SER A 209 -10.18 16.10 -6.94
CA SER A 209 -9.54 17.38 -6.60
C SER A 209 -8.77 17.99 -7.78
N LEU A 210 -8.35 17.17 -8.73
CA LEU A 210 -7.60 17.56 -9.93
C LEU A 210 -8.48 17.68 -11.19
N LYS A 211 -9.80 17.75 -11.05
CA LYS A 211 -10.72 17.79 -12.19
C LYS A 211 -10.41 18.93 -13.18
N ASP A 212 -9.98 20.08 -12.65
CA ASP A 212 -9.68 21.28 -13.44
C ASP A 212 -8.17 21.42 -13.75
N GLU A 213 -7.35 20.42 -13.42
CA GLU A 213 -5.90 20.39 -13.61
C GLU A 213 -5.46 19.17 -14.45
N PRO A 214 -5.79 19.08 -15.74
CA PRO A 214 -5.59 17.87 -16.53
C PRO A 214 -4.12 17.41 -16.60
N ALA A 215 -3.17 18.32 -16.64
CA ALA A 215 -1.75 18.00 -16.64
C ALA A 215 -1.29 17.29 -15.35
N ARG A 216 -1.78 17.70 -14.18
CA ARG A 216 -1.49 17.04 -12.92
C ARG A 216 -2.25 15.72 -12.79
N LYS A 217 -3.49 15.70 -13.26
CA LYS A 217 -4.33 14.50 -13.26
C LYS A 217 -3.69 13.37 -14.08
N ALA A 218 -3.05 13.68 -15.21
CA ALA A 218 -2.33 12.72 -16.04
C ALA A 218 -1.13 12.07 -15.34
N ASN A 219 -0.63 12.68 -14.25
CA ASN A 219 0.50 12.18 -13.46
C ASN A 219 0.04 11.41 -12.20
N VAL A 220 -1.22 11.01 -12.12
CA VAL A 220 -1.76 10.18 -11.03
C VAL A 220 -2.16 8.83 -11.60
N GLU A 221 -1.48 7.80 -11.13
CA GLU A 221 -1.65 6.42 -11.60
C GLU A 221 -2.10 5.52 -10.45
N ILE A 222 -2.84 4.47 -10.77
CA ILE A 222 -3.14 3.37 -9.87
C ILE A 222 -2.85 2.04 -10.53
N LEU A 223 -2.07 1.20 -9.86
CA LEU A 223 -1.82 -0.18 -10.22
C LEU A 223 -2.56 -1.10 -9.24
N GLU A 224 -3.54 -1.82 -9.73
CA GLU A 224 -4.14 -2.95 -9.01
C GLU A 224 -3.55 -4.25 -9.54
N ILE A 225 -2.99 -5.08 -8.66
CA ILE A 225 -2.47 -6.40 -9.00
C ILE A 225 -3.52 -7.45 -8.66
N ASP A 226 -3.99 -8.15 -9.68
CA ASP A 226 -5.10 -9.10 -9.52
C ASP A 226 -4.70 -10.35 -8.73
N GLY A 227 -5.64 -10.84 -7.91
CA GLY A 227 -5.55 -12.08 -7.16
C GLY A 227 -4.63 -12.04 -5.93
N VAL A 228 -4.06 -10.90 -5.57
CA VAL A 228 -3.15 -10.79 -4.43
C VAL A 228 -3.64 -9.79 -3.39
N ALA A 229 -3.25 -10.01 -2.14
CA ALA A 229 -3.51 -9.10 -1.03
C ALA A 229 -2.28 -8.23 -0.70
N ASN A 230 -1.12 -8.86 -0.49
CA ASN A 230 0.13 -8.18 -0.18
C ASN A 230 1.03 -8.11 -1.40
N VAL A 231 0.90 -7.04 -2.17
CA VAL A 231 1.64 -6.88 -3.44
C VAL A 231 3.17 -6.96 -3.26
N MET A 232 3.68 -6.48 -2.12
CA MET A 232 5.12 -6.47 -1.82
C MET A 232 5.69 -7.87 -1.57
N ARG A 233 4.86 -8.82 -1.16
CA ARG A 233 5.26 -10.20 -0.83
C ARG A 233 4.90 -11.18 -1.93
N GLU A 234 3.76 -10.97 -2.56
CA GLU A 234 3.21 -11.92 -3.52
C GLU A 234 3.62 -11.60 -4.97
N ARG A 235 3.85 -10.32 -5.29
CA ARG A 235 4.29 -9.90 -6.64
C ARG A 235 5.34 -8.78 -6.57
N PRO A 236 6.46 -8.99 -5.84
CA PRO A 236 7.51 -7.98 -5.68
C PRO A 236 8.11 -7.52 -7.01
N GLU A 237 8.13 -8.40 -8.02
CA GLU A 237 8.63 -8.12 -9.37
C GLU A 237 7.78 -7.06 -10.08
N LYS A 238 6.44 -7.16 -9.97
CA LYS A 238 5.52 -6.19 -10.58
C LYS A 238 5.59 -4.84 -9.87
N VAL A 239 5.73 -4.85 -8.55
CA VAL A 239 5.93 -3.62 -7.78
C VAL A 239 7.24 -2.96 -8.17
N ALA A 240 8.33 -3.74 -8.24
CA ALA A 240 9.65 -3.22 -8.61
C ALA A 240 9.65 -2.62 -10.04
N GLU A 241 9.03 -3.31 -11.01
CA GLU A 241 8.88 -2.81 -12.38
C GLU A 241 8.09 -1.48 -12.39
N SER A 242 6.98 -1.40 -11.68
CA SER A 242 6.15 -0.19 -11.65
C SER A 242 6.85 0.98 -10.96
N VAL A 243 7.56 0.73 -9.86
CA VAL A 243 8.41 1.72 -9.20
C VAL A 243 9.50 2.21 -10.15
N GLN A 244 10.16 1.32 -10.87
CA GLN A 244 11.20 1.68 -11.84
C GLN A 244 10.63 2.54 -12.97
N ASN A 245 9.49 2.15 -13.55
CA ASN A 245 8.84 2.92 -14.61
C ASN A 245 8.42 4.31 -14.12
N PHE A 246 7.87 4.40 -12.92
CA PHE A 246 7.51 5.68 -12.30
C PHE A 246 8.74 6.58 -12.08
N MET A 247 9.83 6.03 -11.56
CA MET A 247 11.10 6.76 -11.36
C MET A 247 11.70 7.23 -12.70
N GLN A 248 11.58 6.43 -13.76
CA GLN A 248 11.97 6.84 -15.11
C GLN A 248 11.10 7.97 -15.62
N GLY A 249 9.78 7.92 -15.41
CA GLY A 249 8.84 8.99 -15.73
C GLY A 249 9.16 10.31 -15.03
N LEU A 250 9.69 10.25 -13.81
CA LEU A 250 10.21 11.42 -13.08
C LEU A 250 11.57 11.94 -13.58
N GLY A 251 12.20 11.25 -14.56
CA GLY A 251 13.53 11.59 -15.06
C GLY A 251 14.69 11.19 -14.13
N ILE A 252 14.41 10.52 -13.01
CA ILE A 252 15.43 10.18 -12.01
C ILE A 252 16.27 8.97 -12.45
N ALA A 253 15.67 8.04 -13.17
CA ALA A 253 16.28 6.79 -13.62
C ALA A 253 16.56 6.77 -15.14
N SER A 254 16.72 7.94 -15.78
CA SER A 254 17.04 8.04 -17.20
C SER A 254 18.38 7.34 -17.49
N GLY A 255 18.35 6.32 -18.35
CA GLY A 255 19.50 5.49 -18.72
C GLY A 255 19.48 4.06 -18.17
N VAL A 256 18.48 3.68 -17.39
CA VAL A 256 18.22 2.27 -17.07
C VAL A 256 17.53 1.65 -18.30
N VAL A 257 18.30 0.93 -19.11
CA VAL A 257 17.75 0.12 -20.20
C VAL A 257 16.94 -0.99 -19.56
N ASN A 258 15.61 -0.96 -19.69
CA ASN A 258 14.77 -2.12 -19.40
C ASN A 258 15.29 -3.27 -20.29
N ARG A 259 16.09 -4.17 -19.73
CA ARG A 259 16.29 -5.49 -20.32
C ARG A 259 14.96 -6.21 -20.18
N ARG A 260 14.03 -5.95 -21.12
CA ARG A 260 12.96 -6.89 -21.37
C ARG A 260 13.68 -8.23 -21.57
N LEU A 261 13.38 -9.19 -20.72
CA LEU A 261 13.68 -10.59 -20.94
C LEU A 261 13.02 -10.95 -22.28
N SER A 262 13.75 -10.74 -23.38
CA SER A 262 13.43 -11.34 -24.64
C SER A 262 13.70 -12.82 -24.45
N SER A 263 12.66 -13.57 -24.08
CA SER A 263 12.66 -15.01 -24.19
C SER A 263 13.08 -15.34 -25.61
N THR A 264 14.28 -15.90 -25.70
CA THR A 264 14.80 -16.80 -26.74
C THR A 264 13.86 -17.10 -27.91
N GLY A 265 14.22 -16.57 -29.02
CA GLY A 265 13.68 -16.94 -30.31
C GLY A 265 14.41 -16.16 -31.39
N SER A 266 15.52 -16.71 -31.86
CA SER A 266 16.26 -16.17 -33.00
C SER A 266 15.42 -16.24 -34.27
N VAL A 267 14.80 -15.10 -34.63
CA VAL A 267 14.28 -14.89 -35.98
C VAL A 267 15.07 -13.72 -36.58
N PRO A 268 15.70 -13.87 -37.75
CA PRO A 268 16.48 -12.81 -38.35
C PRO A 268 15.57 -11.66 -38.75
N ARG A 269 15.74 -10.50 -38.10
CA ARG A 269 15.04 -9.26 -38.41
C ARG A 269 15.55 -8.70 -39.75
N ASN A 270 14.71 -8.78 -40.73
CA ASN A 270 14.88 -8.03 -41.97
C ASN A 270 14.70 -6.52 -41.68
N ARG A 271 15.80 -5.76 -41.76
CA ARG A 271 15.82 -4.31 -41.53
C ARG A 271 15.22 -3.60 -42.75
N ASN A 272 13.93 -3.43 -42.80
CA ASN A 272 13.29 -2.38 -43.63
C ASN A 272 11.82 -2.22 -43.20
N ARG A 273 11.60 -1.52 -42.07
CA ARG A 273 10.36 -0.80 -41.80
C ARG A 273 10.70 0.33 -40.87
N SER A 274 10.53 1.56 -41.35
CA SER A 274 10.41 2.74 -40.50
C SER A 274 9.18 2.54 -39.63
N ALA A 275 9.37 2.30 -38.34
CA ALA A 275 8.28 2.31 -37.39
C ALA A 275 7.78 3.75 -37.27
N SER A 276 6.52 3.98 -37.61
CA SER A 276 5.84 5.26 -37.37
C SER A 276 5.76 5.51 -35.87
N MET A 277 6.00 6.73 -35.42
CA MET A 277 5.90 7.15 -34.02
C MET A 277 4.50 6.96 -33.45
N ASP A 278 3.48 6.79 -34.29
CA ASP A 278 2.07 6.59 -33.90
C ASP A 278 1.81 5.23 -33.17
N GLU A 279 2.77 4.31 -33.20
CA GLU A 279 2.62 2.99 -32.55
C GLU A 279 3.12 2.99 -31.09
N TYR A 280 3.79 4.07 -30.65
CA TYR A 280 4.31 4.22 -29.29
C TYR A 280 3.34 4.95 -28.34
N ASP A 281 2.32 5.63 -28.85
CA ASP A 281 1.36 6.41 -28.05
C ASP A 281 0.10 5.62 -27.63
N GLN A 282 0.04 4.31 -27.87
CA GLN A 282 -1.06 3.49 -27.36
C GLN A 282 -0.65 2.88 -26.02
N PRO A 283 -1.30 3.26 -24.90
CA PRO A 283 -1.03 2.63 -23.60
C PRO A 283 -1.36 1.14 -23.69
N ILE A 284 -0.34 0.30 -23.58
CA ILE A 284 -0.48 -1.15 -23.52
C ILE A 284 -1.14 -1.46 -22.16
N GLY A 285 -2.46 -1.62 -22.16
CA GLY A 285 -3.19 -2.04 -20.95
C GLY A 285 -4.65 -1.59 -20.83
N VAL A 286 -5.13 -0.68 -21.70
CA VAL A 286 -6.51 -0.17 -21.54
C VAL A 286 -7.57 -1.01 -22.26
N LYS A 287 -7.22 -2.03 -23.03
CA LYS A 287 -8.19 -2.78 -23.88
C LYS A 287 -9.00 -3.86 -23.15
N ASN A 288 -8.77 -4.15 -21.87
CA ASN A 288 -9.51 -5.21 -21.16
C ASN A 288 -10.16 -4.78 -19.84
N LEU A 289 -10.33 -3.49 -19.59
CA LEU A 289 -11.11 -3.01 -18.44
C LEU A 289 -12.53 -2.64 -18.86
N ILE A 290 -13.24 -3.57 -19.49
CA ILE A 290 -14.70 -3.54 -19.47
C ILE A 290 -15.09 -4.22 -18.15
N PHE A 291 -15.39 -3.38 -17.16
CA PHE A 291 -15.93 -3.82 -15.88
C PHE A 291 -17.29 -4.48 -16.12
N ASP A 292 -17.35 -5.78 -16.10
CA ASP A 292 -18.59 -6.49 -15.89
C ASP A 292 -18.94 -6.44 -14.40
N ASN A 293 -19.55 -5.33 -14.00
CA ASN A 293 -20.04 -5.10 -12.64
C ASN A 293 -21.28 -5.94 -12.29
N SER A 294 -21.78 -6.79 -13.21
CA SER A 294 -23.04 -7.51 -13.02
C SER A 294 -22.91 -8.79 -12.20
N ARG A 295 -21.69 -9.30 -11.93
CA ARG A 295 -21.51 -10.60 -11.26
C ARG A 295 -21.17 -10.56 -9.76
N ARG A 296 -20.94 -9.39 -9.16
CA ARG A 296 -20.55 -9.31 -7.74
C ARG A 296 -21.67 -8.97 -6.76
N TYR A 297 -22.86 -8.60 -7.24
CA TYR A 297 -24.00 -8.26 -6.36
C TYR A 297 -25.09 -9.37 -6.24
N SER A 298 -24.96 -10.51 -6.91
CA SER A 298 -26.00 -11.54 -6.91
C SER A 298 -25.83 -12.65 -5.85
N LYS A 299 -24.85 -12.53 -4.93
CA LYS A 299 -24.66 -13.55 -3.87
C LYS A 299 -24.98 -13.08 -2.46
N ALA A 300 -25.52 -11.87 -2.28
CA ALA A 300 -25.84 -11.34 -0.96
C ALA A 300 -27.35 -11.21 -0.66
N THR A 301 -28.24 -11.68 -1.55
CA THR A 301 -29.70 -11.49 -1.38
C THR A 301 -30.54 -12.77 -1.29
N ASP A 302 -29.93 -13.95 -1.22
CA ASP A 302 -30.70 -15.21 -1.14
C ASP A 302 -30.65 -15.91 0.23
N ILE A 303 -30.61 -15.15 1.33
CA ILE A 303 -30.89 -15.69 2.67
C ILE A 303 -31.98 -14.82 3.34
N HIS A 304 -33.14 -14.73 2.71
CA HIS A 304 -34.40 -14.40 3.36
C HIS A 304 -35.55 -14.95 2.52
N GLY A 305 -36.00 -16.11 2.89
CA GLY A 305 -37.19 -16.67 2.27
C GLY A 305 -37.43 -18.11 2.72
N SER A 306 -38.06 -18.27 3.82
CA SER A 306 -39.20 -19.17 4.08
C SER A 306 -39.27 -19.57 5.55
N ILE A 307 -40.00 -18.77 6.32
CA ILE A 307 -40.73 -19.31 7.47
C ILE A 307 -42.19 -19.30 7.00
N SER A 308 -42.64 -20.45 6.56
CA SER A 308 -44.07 -20.69 6.33
C SER A 308 -44.73 -20.94 7.67
N GLU A 309 -45.70 -20.08 7.97
CA GLU A 309 -46.74 -20.37 8.94
C GLU A 309 -47.44 -21.69 8.60
N THR A 310 -47.55 -22.59 9.56
CA THR A 310 -48.66 -23.53 9.65
C THR A 310 -49.17 -23.44 11.08
N GLY A 311 -50.36 -22.83 11.19
CA GLY A 311 -51.16 -22.85 12.36
C GLY A 311 -51.92 -24.16 12.48
N GLU A 312 -52.77 -24.21 13.54
CA GLU A 312 -53.73 -25.26 13.96
C GLU A 312 -53.10 -26.31 14.89
N THR A 313 -53.55 -26.50 16.04
CA THR A 313 -54.82 -26.35 16.84
C THR A 313 -54.43 -26.25 18.31
#